data_7107841158ba724336e781b9e43a3a99
#
_entry.id   7107841158ba724336e781b9e43a3a99
#
_cell.length_a   1.000
_cell.length_b   1.000
_cell.length_c   1.000
_cell.angle_alpha   90.00
_cell.angle_beta   90.00
_cell.angle_gamma   90.00
#
_symmetry.space_group_name_H-M   'P 1'
#
loop_
_entity.id
_entity.type
_entity.pdbx_description
1 polymer ?
#
loop_
_entity_poly.entity_id
_entity_poly.type
_entity_poly.pdbx_seq_one_letter_code
_entity_poly.pdbx_strand_id
1 'polypeptide(L)'
;MNKQTHVKHISIKTVISLAIIVALGPAAIDMYLASMPNMATDLNTSYATTQITLTVFLIFMGLGQLVFGPVSDAIGRIAPLFAGLLAYIGASVWAMWSQSIESLIFARILQGLGASMAIVVVMSMVRDLVDGPKAAQIYALLNTIVALGPIVAPAIGGIVGAHYGWRGVMFILAALGIIVLINTLLNIKETLPKDKRIQLNIKNITGIYVGILKNKTFVFNLFALSAVYFFLFAYIGGSAYVYQTDYGLSLEQFGFVFG
;
A
#
# COMPACT_ATOMS: atom_id res chain seq x y z
N MET A 1 5.92 38.11 21.19
CA MET A 1 6.67 36.84 21.34
C MET A 1 6.79 36.22 19.96
N ASN A 2 7.96 36.37 19.32
CA ASN A 2 8.24 35.89 17.97
C ASN A 2 8.43 34.36 18.03
N LYS A 3 7.44 33.56 17.65
CA LYS A 3 7.65 32.14 17.34
C LYS A 3 8.46 32.08 16.05
N GLN A 4 9.78 31.97 16.17
CA GLN A 4 10.63 31.56 15.07
C GLN A 4 10.13 30.17 14.64
N THR A 5 9.40 30.13 13.54
CA THR A 5 9.08 28.91 12.81
C THR A 5 10.39 28.36 12.28
N HIS A 6 11.01 27.44 13.00
CA HIS A 6 12.10 26.63 12.46
C HIS A 6 11.53 25.88 11.25
N VAL A 7 11.76 26.40 10.08
CA VAL A 7 11.48 25.71 8.82
C VAL A 7 12.41 24.49 8.79
N LYS A 8 11.90 23.36 9.24
CA LYS A 8 12.63 22.09 9.16
C LYS A 8 12.86 21.79 7.67
N HIS A 9 14.10 21.74 7.24
CA HIS A 9 14.47 21.38 5.89
C HIS A 9 14.48 19.86 5.75
N ILE A 10 13.52 19.32 4.98
CA ILE A 10 13.57 17.92 4.55
C ILE A 10 14.46 17.82 3.31
N SER A 11 15.35 16.84 3.27
CA SER A 11 16.21 16.62 2.12
C SER A 11 15.41 16.02 0.95
N ILE A 12 15.78 16.38 -0.27
CA ILE A 12 15.15 15.79 -1.47
C ILE A 12 15.32 14.26 -1.50
N LYS A 13 16.46 13.75 -1.01
CA LYS A 13 16.69 12.30 -0.90
C LYS A 13 15.68 11.62 0.01
N THR A 14 15.35 12.25 1.15
CA THR A 14 14.32 11.73 2.06
C THR A 14 12.94 11.74 1.39
N VAL A 15 12.58 12.81 0.67
CA VAL A 15 11.30 12.89 -0.03
C VAL A 15 11.19 11.80 -1.09
N ILE A 16 12.22 11.59 -1.90
CA ILE A 16 12.25 10.52 -2.91
C ILE A 16 12.13 9.15 -2.23
N SER A 17 12.84 8.93 -1.11
CA SER A 17 12.75 7.66 -0.39
C SER A 17 11.33 7.40 0.15
N LEU A 18 10.67 8.40 0.74
CA LEU A 18 9.29 8.29 1.18
C LEU A 18 8.34 7.99 0.01
N ALA A 19 8.57 8.61 -1.15
CA ALA A 19 7.81 8.41 -2.36
C ALA A 19 7.91 6.97 -2.90
N ILE A 20 9.11 6.41 -2.94
CA ILE A 20 9.35 5.03 -3.38
C ILE A 20 8.70 4.02 -2.41
N ILE A 21 8.73 4.29 -1.10
CA ILE A 21 8.07 3.44 -0.10
C ILE A 21 6.55 3.40 -0.35
N VAL A 22 5.92 4.56 -0.56
CA VAL A 22 4.46 4.63 -0.78
C VAL A 22 4.03 3.96 -2.07
N ALA A 23 4.88 3.95 -3.10
CA ALA A 23 4.61 3.30 -4.38
C ALA A 23 4.43 1.77 -4.30
N LEU A 24 4.90 1.11 -3.22
CA LEU A 24 4.72 -0.34 -3.03
C LEU A 24 3.25 -0.76 -2.95
N GLY A 25 2.37 0.07 -2.36
CA GLY A 25 0.94 -0.22 -2.27
C GLY A 25 0.27 -0.35 -3.65
N PRO A 26 0.27 0.72 -4.46
CA PRO A 26 -0.23 0.67 -5.83
C PRO A 26 0.43 -0.42 -6.68
N ALA A 27 1.75 -0.62 -6.60
CA ALA A 27 2.42 -1.69 -7.32
C ALA A 27 1.83 -3.06 -7.00
N ALA A 28 1.59 -3.38 -5.71
CA ALA A 28 1.02 -4.65 -5.27
C ALA A 28 -0.47 -4.83 -5.65
N ILE A 29 -1.19 -3.76 -5.95
CA ILE A 29 -2.57 -3.77 -6.43
C ILE A 29 -2.58 -3.91 -7.95
N ASP A 30 -1.98 -2.97 -8.64
CA ASP A 30 -2.22 -2.73 -10.05
C ASP A 30 -1.39 -3.65 -10.98
N MET A 31 -0.13 -3.99 -10.61
CA MET A 31 0.66 -4.97 -11.37
C MET A 31 0.04 -6.37 -11.35
N TYR A 32 -0.67 -6.69 -10.27
CA TYR A 32 -1.28 -7.98 -10.04
C TYR A 32 -2.53 -8.22 -10.89
N LEU A 33 -3.28 -7.15 -11.22
CA LEU A 33 -4.60 -7.22 -11.86
C LEU A 33 -4.57 -7.97 -13.20
N ALA A 34 -3.60 -7.66 -14.07
CA ALA A 34 -3.49 -8.26 -15.40
C ALA A 34 -3.42 -9.79 -15.34
N SER A 35 -2.82 -10.34 -14.29
CA SER A 35 -2.59 -11.78 -14.15
C SER A 35 -3.73 -12.55 -13.46
N MET A 36 -4.76 -11.88 -12.94
CA MET A 36 -5.82 -12.53 -12.15
C MET A 36 -6.58 -13.64 -12.90
N PRO A 37 -6.96 -13.50 -14.19
CA PRO A 37 -7.61 -14.57 -14.92
C PRO A 37 -6.72 -15.83 -15.03
N ASN A 38 -5.43 -15.64 -15.29
CA ASN A 38 -4.49 -16.77 -15.42
C ASN A 38 -4.23 -17.46 -14.07
N MET A 39 -4.27 -16.71 -12.96
CA MET A 39 -4.19 -17.30 -11.61
C MET A 39 -5.38 -18.23 -11.32
N ALA A 40 -6.58 -17.84 -11.74
CA ALA A 40 -7.77 -18.67 -11.57
C ALA A 40 -7.59 -20.03 -12.25
N THR A 41 -7.07 -20.01 -13.47
CA THR A 41 -6.80 -21.24 -14.24
C THR A 41 -5.67 -22.06 -13.62
N ASP A 42 -4.53 -21.42 -13.27
CA ASP A 42 -3.33 -22.08 -12.75
C ASP A 42 -3.54 -22.70 -11.35
N LEU A 43 -4.38 -22.07 -10.53
CA LEU A 43 -4.73 -22.56 -9.18
C LEU A 43 -6.03 -23.37 -9.14
N ASN A 44 -6.60 -23.73 -10.32
CA ASN A 44 -7.84 -24.50 -10.45
C ASN A 44 -9.00 -23.93 -9.62
N THR A 45 -9.22 -22.60 -9.70
CA THR A 45 -10.25 -21.89 -8.93
C THR A 45 -11.05 -20.94 -9.82
N SER A 46 -12.12 -20.35 -9.26
CA SER A 46 -12.90 -19.34 -9.98
C SER A 46 -12.22 -17.97 -9.97
N TYR A 47 -12.50 -17.14 -10.97
CA TYR A 47 -12.08 -15.74 -10.96
C TYR A 47 -12.57 -14.98 -9.71
N ALA A 48 -13.81 -15.24 -9.29
CA ALA A 48 -14.38 -14.65 -8.07
C ALA A 48 -13.55 -14.99 -6.83
N THR A 49 -13.06 -16.23 -6.70
CA THR A 49 -12.17 -16.64 -5.61
C THR A 49 -10.81 -15.95 -5.71
N THR A 50 -10.29 -15.77 -6.92
CA THR A 50 -9.04 -15.02 -7.12
C THR A 50 -9.19 -13.54 -6.72
N GLN A 51 -10.35 -12.92 -6.95
CA GLN A 51 -10.62 -11.54 -6.47
C GLN A 51 -10.56 -11.40 -4.94
N ILE A 52 -10.84 -12.48 -4.18
CA ILE A 52 -10.69 -12.46 -2.72
C ILE A 52 -9.25 -12.12 -2.32
N THR A 53 -8.25 -12.54 -3.09
CA THR A 53 -6.84 -12.23 -2.81
C THR A 53 -6.54 -10.72 -2.85
N LEU A 54 -7.17 -9.98 -3.76
CA LEU A 54 -7.10 -8.52 -3.80
C LEU A 54 -7.88 -7.91 -2.64
N THR A 55 -9.09 -8.42 -2.39
CA THR A 55 -9.96 -7.94 -1.32
C THR A 55 -9.30 -8.06 0.05
N VAL A 56 -8.72 -9.21 0.38
CA VAL A 56 -8.03 -9.40 1.68
C VAL A 56 -6.80 -8.52 1.80
N PHE A 57 -6.04 -8.33 0.72
CA PHE A 57 -4.92 -7.39 0.72
C PHE A 57 -5.39 -5.97 1.10
N LEU A 58 -6.45 -5.47 0.48
CA LEU A 58 -7.01 -4.14 0.75
C LEU A 58 -7.57 -4.02 2.17
N ILE A 59 -8.33 -5.02 2.64
CA ILE A 59 -8.88 -5.05 3.99
C ILE A 59 -7.75 -4.99 5.02
N PHE A 60 -6.75 -5.85 4.91
CA PHE A 60 -5.66 -5.92 5.88
C PHE A 60 -4.69 -4.73 5.75
N MET A 61 -4.56 -4.14 4.56
CA MET A 61 -3.89 -2.85 4.39
C MET A 61 -4.64 -1.72 5.11
N GLY A 62 -5.96 -1.69 5.06
CA GLY A 62 -6.78 -0.70 5.78
C GLY A 62 -6.77 -0.91 7.29
N LEU A 63 -7.07 -2.13 7.76
CA LEU A 63 -7.08 -2.49 9.19
C LEU A 63 -5.70 -2.31 9.82
N GLY A 64 -4.65 -2.66 9.10
CA GLY A 64 -3.29 -2.49 9.57
C GLY A 64 -2.93 -1.03 9.85
N GLN A 65 -3.41 -0.07 9.05
CA GLN A 65 -3.16 1.35 9.30
C GLN A 65 -3.77 1.82 10.62
N LEU A 66 -4.94 1.30 11.01
CA LEU A 66 -5.55 1.63 12.29
C LEU A 66 -4.73 1.12 13.48
N VAL A 67 -4.08 -0.03 13.34
CA VAL A 67 -3.26 -0.65 14.40
C VAL A 67 -1.86 -0.07 14.43
N PHE A 68 -1.20 0.00 13.27
CA PHE A 68 0.22 0.36 13.20
C PHE A 68 0.48 1.86 13.29
N GLY A 69 -0.53 2.72 13.12
CA GLY A 69 -0.44 4.14 13.42
C GLY A 69 -0.02 4.38 14.88
N PRO A 70 -0.88 4.02 15.86
CA PRO A 70 -0.54 4.11 17.29
C PRO A 70 0.72 3.35 17.70
N VAL A 71 0.96 2.16 17.10
CA VAL A 71 2.19 1.40 17.37
C VAL A 71 3.42 2.21 16.99
N SER A 72 3.43 2.83 15.81
CA SER A 72 4.56 3.64 15.36
C SER A 72 4.75 4.92 16.20
N ASP A 73 3.68 5.46 16.79
CA ASP A 73 3.74 6.59 17.72
C ASP A 73 4.35 6.20 19.07
N ALA A 74 4.28 4.92 19.44
CA ALA A 74 4.80 4.42 20.71
C ALA A 74 6.24 3.93 20.62
N ILE A 75 6.60 3.16 19.58
CA ILE A 75 7.93 2.55 19.50
C ILE A 75 8.91 3.30 18.58
N GLY A 76 8.42 4.30 17.84
CA GLY A 76 9.17 5.04 16.83
C GLY A 76 8.83 4.59 15.41
N ARG A 77 9.35 5.30 14.40
CA ARG A 77 8.98 5.12 12.99
C ARG A 77 9.75 3.99 12.32
N ILE A 78 11.03 3.87 12.63
CA ILE A 78 11.94 2.98 11.91
C ILE A 78 11.59 1.49 12.14
N ALA A 79 11.35 1.08 13.38
CA ALA A 79 11.11 -0.32 13.69
C ALA A 79 9.86 -0.90 12.97
N PRO A 80 8.68 -0.26 13.03
CA PRO A 80 7.52 -0.75 12.29
C PRO A 80 7.68 -0.63 10.76
N LEU A 81 8.42 0.38 10.26
CA LEU A 81 8.71 0.49 8.83
C LEU A 81 9.51 -0.71 8.33
N PHE A 82 10.59 -1.08 9.04
CA PHE A 82 11.38 -2.25 8.69
C PHE A 82 10.59 -3.54 8.81
N ALA A 83 9.84 -3.71 9.90
CA ALA A 83 8.98 -4.88 10.07
C ALA A 83 7.96 -5.01 8.93
N GLY A 84 7.36 -3.89 8.51
CA GLY A 84 6.43 -3.85 7.38
C GLY A 84 7.08 -4.22 6.05
N LEU A 85 8.26 -3.66 5.76
CA LEU A 85 9.00 -3.98 4.53
C LEU A 85 9.44 -5.45 4.49
N LEU A 86 9.93 -5.99 5.60
CA LEU A 86 10.29 -7.41 5.69
C LEU A 86 9.07 -8.33 5.55
N ALA A 87 7.93 -7.97 6.17
CA ALA A 87 6.68 -8.70 6.01
C ALA A 87 6.19 -8.67 4.56
N TYR A 88 6.25 -7.50 3.90
CA TYR A 88 5.89 -7.33 2.49
C TYR A 88 6.76 -8.20 1.57
N ILE A 89 8.08 -8.17 1.76
CA ILE A 89 9.03 -8.98 0.99
C ILE A 89 8.77 -10.47 1.20
N GLY A 90 8.72 -10.91 2.46
CA GLY A 90 8.48 -12.31 2.80
C GLY A 90 7.14 -12.83 2.26
N ALA A 91 6.09 -12.01 2.34
CA ALA A 91 4.79 -12.32 1.79
C ALA A 91 4.79 -12.39 0.26
N SER A 92 5.53 -11.51 -0.42
CA SER A 92 5.67 -11.55 -1.88
C SER A 92 6.40 -12.81 -2.33
N VAL A 93 7.46 -13.20 -1.61
CA VAL A 93 8.18 -14.45 -1.85
C VAL A 93 7.28 -15.66 -1.57
N TRP A 94 6.52 -15.65 -0.48
CA TRP A 94 5.55 -16.71 -0.19
C TRP A 94 4.48 -16.81 -1.29
N ALA A 95 3.91 -15.68 -1.73
CA ALA A 95 2.94 -15.65 -2.82
C ALA A 95 3.50 -16.26 -4.11
N MET A 96 4.76 -15.97 -4.46
CA MET A 96 5.42 -16.53 -5.65
C MET A 96 5.46 -18.07 -5.64
N TRP A 97 5.59 -18.70 -4.47
CA TRP A 97 5.62 -20.15 -4.33
C TRP A 97 4.28 -20.79 -3.94
N SER A 98 3.21 -20.02 -3.88
CA SER A 98 1.88 -20.55 -3.57
C SER A 98 1.41 -21.52 -4.65
N GLN A 99 0.94 -22.70 -4.21
CA GLN A 99 0.39 -23.75 -5.06
C GLN A 99 -1.12 -23.93 -4.88
N SER A 100 -1.72 -23.21 -3.93
CA SER A 100 -3.15 -23.19 -3.70
C SER A 100 -3.64 -21.76 -3.50
N ILE A 101 -4.94 -21.54 -3.74
CA ILE A 101 -5.56 -20.22 -3.57
C ILE A 101 -5.55 -19.79 -2.10
N GLU A 102 -5.70 -20.71 -1.16
CA GLU A 102 -5.66 -20.42 0.27
C GLU A 102 -4.28 -19.91 0.69
N SER A 103 -3.22 -20.59 0.23
CA SER A 103 -1.83 -20.15 0.47
C SER A 103 -1.60 -18.73 -0.06
N LEU A 104 -2.10 -18.44 -1.27
CA LEU A 104 -2.00 -17.11 -1.85
C LEU A 104 -2.80 -16.09 -1.05
N ILE A 105 -4.01 -16.42 -0.58
CA ILE A 105 -4.83 -15.54 0.27
C ILE A 105 -4.06 -15.16 1.55
N PHE A 106 -3.47 -16.13 2.25
CA PHE A 106 -2.67 -15.84 3.46
C PHE A 106 -1.44 -14.98 3.17
N ALA A 107 -0.75 -15.24 2.07
CA ALA A 107 0.37 -14.40 1.65
C ALA A 107 -0.10 -12.95 1.37
N ARG A 108 -1.25 -12.75 0.72
CA ARG A 108 -1.83 -11.43 0.43
C ARG A 108 -2.28 -10.69 1.70
N ILE A 109 -2.79 -11.40 2.71
CA ILE A 109 -3.08 -10.83 4.04
C ILE A 109 -1.79 -10.25 4.65
N LEU A 110 -0.74 -11.04 4.71
CA LEU A 110 0.55 -10.60 5.29
C LEU A 110 1.17 -9.47 4.48
N GLN A 111 1.08 -9.51 3.15
CA GLN A 111 1.56 -8.45 2.26
C GLN A 111 0.80 -7.14 2.48
N GLY A 112 -0.54 -7.19 2.67
CA GLY A 112 -1.37 -6.03 3.00
C GLY A 112 -0.98 -5.40 4.35
N LEU A 113 -0.76 -6.22 5.37
CA LEU A 113 -0.25 -5.76 6.67
C LEU A 113 1.13 -5.10 6.54
N GLY A 114 2.04 -5.68 5.76
CA GLY A 114 3.35 -5.08 5.49
C GLY A 114 3.25 -3.72 4.79
N ALA A 115 2.43 -3.62 3.75
CA ALA A 115 2.17 -2.37 3.04
C ALA A 115 1.54 -1.30 3.94
N SER A 116 0.63 -1.70 4.84
CA SER A 116 -0.02 -0.77 5.78
C SER A 116 0.98 -0.08 6.72
N MET A 117 1.94 -0.85 7.27
CA MET A 117 3.01 -0.30 8.12
C MET A 117 3.84 0.72 7.34
N ALA A 118 4.23 0.39 6.11
CA ALA A 118 5.01 1.28 5.27
C ALA A 118 4.28 2.61 5.01
N ILE A 119 3.01 2.55 4.58
CA ILE A 119 2.21 3.73 4.26
C ILE A 119 1.98 4.61 5.48
N VAL A 120 1.48 4.04 6.60
CA VAL A 120 1.14 4.84 7.79
C VAL A 120 2.36 5.48 8.42
N VAL A 121 3.51 4.80 8.40
CA VAL A 121 4.76 5.35 8.92
C VAL A 121 5.25 6.49 8.04
N VAL A 122 5.22 6.36 6.71
CA VAL A 122 5.61 7.45 5.79
C VAL A 122 4.76 8.69 6.02
N MET A 123 3.43 8.54 6.13
CA MET A 123 2.54 9.68 6.39
C MET A 123 2.82 10.34 7.73
N SER A 124 3.18 9.56 8.76
CA SER A 124 3.59 10.07 10.06
C SER A 124 4.96 10.78 10.01
N MET A 125 5.93 10.23 9.28
CA MET A 125 7.25 10.86 9.09
C MET A 125 7.15 12.23 8.42
N VAL A 126 6.30 12.40 7.41
CA VAL A 126 6.06 13.71 6.80
C VAL A 126 5.61 14.71 7.86
N ARG A 127 4.65 14.35 8.70
CA ARG A 127 4.15 15.19 9.80
C ARG A 127 5.23 15.50 10.86
N ASP A 128 6.12 14.55 11.12
CA ASP A 128 7.22 14.74 12.08
C ASP A 128 8.31 15.69 11.53
N LEU A 129 8.52 15.70 10.22
CA LEU A 129 9.61 16.42 9.57
C LEU A 129 9.23 17.83 9.11
N VAL A 130 7.99 18.08 8.75
CA VAL A 130 7.54 19.38 8.19
C VAL A 130 6.12 19.70 8.62
N ASP A 131 5.81 21.01 8.64
CA ASP A 131 4.52 21.54 9.04
C ASP A 131 3.91 22.45 7.96
N GLY A 132 2.61 22.73 8.07
CA GLY A 132 1.89 23.72 7.28
C GLY A 132 1.94 23.48 5.77
N PRO A 133 2.15 24.54 4.94
CA PRO A 133 2.12 24.43 3.48
C PRO A 133 3.13 23.46 2.90
N LYS A 134 4.29 23.28 3.55
CA LYS A 134 5.33 22.35 3.10
C LYS A 134 4.93 20.89 3.28
N ALA A 135 4.26 20.57 4.38
CA ALA A 135 3.69 19.24 4.58
C ALA A 135 2.63 18.94 3.51
N ALA A 136 1.75 19.90 3.22
CA ALA A 136 0.74 19.77 2.17
C ALA A 136 1.37 19.52 0.78
N GLN A 137 2.47 20.19 0.44
CA GLN A 137 3.20 19.96 -0.81
C GLN A 137 3.77 18.54 -0.90
N ILE A 138 4.34 18.02 0.19
CA ILE A 138 4.90 16.67 0.20
C ILE A 138 3.77 15.64 0.12
N TYR A 139 2.67 15.79 0.87
CA TYR A 139 1.52 14.90 0.74
C TYR A 139 0.94 14.93 -0.69
N ALA A 140 0.85 16.10 -1.32
CA ALA A 140 0.42 16.21 -2.70
C ALA A 140 1.34 15.42 -3.66
N LEU A 141 2.66 15.55 -3.49
CA LEU A 141 3.64 14.78 -4.27
C LEU A 141 3.48 13.27 -4.06
N LEU A 142 3.37 12.80 -2.80
CA LEU A 142 3.17 11.39 -2.50
C LEU A 142 1.86 10.87 -3.11
N ASN A 143 0.78 11.64 -3.02
CA ASN A 143 -0.51 11.28 -3.64
C ASN A 143 -0.43 11.26 -5.17
N THR A 144 0.34 12.15 -5.79
CA THR A 144 0.59 12.12 -7.24
C THR A 144 1.27 10.80 -7.64
N ILE A 145 2.24 10.33 -6.88
CA ILE A 145 2.92 9.06 -7.14
C ILE A 145 1.96 7.88 -6.97
N VAL A 146 1.10 7.89 -5.95
CA VAL A 146 0.04 6.90 -5.77
C VAL A 146 -0.92 6.92 -6.97
N ALA A 147 -1.29 8.09 -7.47
CA ALA A 147 -2.19 8.24 -8.62
C ALA A 147 -1.56 7.82 -9.95
N LEU A 148 -0.23 7.84 -10.07
CA LEU A 148 0.48 7.33 -11.25
C LEU A 148 0.59 5.78 -11.24
N GLY A 149 0.41 5.15 -10.08
CA GLY A 149 0.45 3.70 -9.95
C GLY A 149 -0.45 2.96 -10.93
N PRO A 150 -1.77 3.26 -10.97
CA PRO A 150 -2.71 2.64 -11.90
C PRO A 150 -2.40 2.83 -13.39
N ILE A 151 -1.58 3.82 -13.75
CA ILE A 151 -1.14 4.06 -15.13
C ILE A 151 0.04 3.16 -15.50
N VAL A 152 1.05 3.08 -14.62
CA VAL A 152 2.33 2.43 -14.93
C VAL A 152 2.33 0.95 -14.53
N ALA A 153 1.77 0.64 -13.37
CA ALA A 153 1.88 -0.69 -12.79
C ALA A 153 1.14 -1.78 -13.60
N PRO A 154 -0.07 -1.57 -14.17
CA PRO A 154 -0.72 -2.57 -14.99
C PRO A 154 0.05 -2.89 -16.28
N ALA A 155 0.67 -1.88 -16.91
CA ALA A 155 1.49 -2.08 -18.10
C ALA A 155 2.70 -2.97 -17.79
N ILE A 156 3.43 -2.67 -16.71
CA ILE A 156 4.55 -3.52 -16.25
C ILE A 156 4.04 -4.92 -15.87
N GLY A 157 2.94 -4.99 -15.12
CA GLY A 157 2.32 -6.25 -14.70
C GLY A 157 1.86 -7.10 -15.87
N GLY A 158 1.29 -6.49 -16.91
CA GLY A 158 0.88 -7.15 -18.15
C GLY A 158 2.06 -7.76 -18.91
N ILE A 159 3.13 -6.98 -19.11
CA ILE A 159 4.36 -7.47 -19.77
C ILE A 159 5.00 -8.61 -18.97
N VAL A 160 5.21 -8.40 -17.67
CA VAL A 160 5.84 -9.42 -16.80
C VAL A 160 4.94 -10.67 -16.73
N GLY A 161 3.64 -10.48 -16.57
CA GLY A 161 2.67 -11.57 -16.50
C GLY A 161 2.59 -12.40 -17.78
N ALA A 162 2.72 -11.77 -18.95
CA ALA A 162 2.72 -12.46 -20.24
C ALA A 162 3.97 -13.35 -20.43
N HIS A 163 5.15 -12.90 -20.00
CA HIS A 163 6.41 -13.62 -20.23
C HIS A 163 6.77 -14.59 -19.09
N TYR A 164 6.46 -14.25 -17.85
CA TYR A 164 6.89 -14.98 -16.64
C TYR A 164 5.72 -15.47 -15.77
N GLY A 165 4.49 -15.25 -16.21
CA GLY A 165 3.29 -15.57 -15.44
C GLY A 165 3.12 -14.69 -14.20
N TRP A 166 2.05 -14.93 -13.45
CA TRP A 166 1.73 -14.17 -12.24
C TRP A 166 2.79 -14.33 -11.12
N ARG A 167 3.50 -15.46 -11.10
CA ARG A 167 4.63 -15.68 -10.17
C ARG A 167 5.78 -14.71 -10.45
N GLY A 168 6.01 -14.37 -11.71
CA GLY A 168 6.95 -13.34 -12.12
C GLY A 168 6.57 -11.95 -11.59
N VAL A 169 5.29 -11.63 -11.56
CA VAL A 169 4.80 -10.38 -10.94
C VAL A 169 5.11 -10.37 -9.44
N MET A 170 4.88 -11.48 -8.72
CA MET A 170 5.22 -11.58 -7.28
C MET A 170 6.72 -11.45 -7.04
N PHE A 171 7.56 -12.00 -7.92
CA PHE A 171 9.01 -11.82 -7.86
C PHE A 171 9.41 -10.34 -8.01
N ILE A 172 8.83 -9.62 -8.97
CA ILE A 172 9.09 -8.18 -9.13
C ILE A 172 8.67 -7.39 -7.90
N LEU A 173 7.52 -7.72 -7.29
CA LEU A 173 7.07 -7.08 -6.04
C LEU A 173 8.05 -7.35 -4.88
N ALA A 174 8.57 -8.56 -4.76
CA ALA A 174 9.61 -8.88 -3.77
C ALA A 174 10.90 -8.09 -4.03
N ALA A 175 11.35 -8.03 -5.28
CA ALA A 175 12.54 -7.28 -5.68
C ALA A 175 12.39 -5.78 -5.41
N LEU A 176 11.24 -5.19 -5.75
CA LEU A 176 10.91 -3.80 -5.41
C LEU A 176 10.93 -3.58 -3.89
N GLY A 177 10.35 -4.50 -3.11
CA GLY A 177 10.42 -4.45 -1.66
C GLY A 177 11.85 -4.44 -1.12
N ILE A 178 12.75 -5.26 -1.68
CA ILE A 178 14.18 -5.29 -1.32
C ILE A 178 14.86 -3.97 -1.69
N ILE A 179 14.62 -3.43 -2.87
CA ILE A 179 15.17 -2.13 -3.29
C ILE A 179 14.74 -1.03 -2.34
N VAL A 180 13.45 -1.01 -1.97
CA VAL A 180 12.89 -0.06 -1.02
C VAL A 180 13.49 -0.24 0.38
N LEU A 181 13.69 -1.48 0.82
CA LEU A 181 14.33 -1.77 2.11
C LEU A 181 15.77 -1.23 2.15
N ILE A 182 16.56 -1.49 1.12
CA ILE A 182 17.94 -1.00 1.00
C ILE A 182 17.94 0.54 0.98
N ASN A 183 17.09 1.16 0.16
CA ASN A 183 16.96 2.61 0.12
C ASN A 183 16.57 3.20 1.49
N THR A 184 15.66 2.53 2.21
CA THR A 184 15.23 2.95 3.55
C THR A 184 16.40 2.87 4.54
N LEU A 185 17.18 1.80 4.53
CA LEU A 185 18.39 1.64 5.36
C LEU A 185 19.40 2.77 5.15
N LEU A 186 19.58 3.20 3.91
CA LEU A 186 20.58 4.19 3.54
C LEU A 186 20.14 5.65 3.78
N ASN A 187 18.87 5.95 3.62
CA ASN A 187 18.40 7.33 3.50
C ASN A 187 17.38 7.76 4.57
N ILE A 188 16.74 6.83 5.27
CA ILE A 188 15.70 7.14 6.25
C ILE A 188 16.24 6.99 7.66
N LYS A 189 16.01 8.01 8.49
CA LYS A 189 16.39 8.04 9.91
C LYS A 189 15.15 8.19 10.78
N GLU A 190 15.28 7.84 12.07
CA GLU A 190 14.21 8.02 13.03
C GLU A 190 13.76 9.48 13.10
N THR A 191 12.47 9.72 12.96
CA THR A 191 11.89 11.07 12.97
C THR A 191 11.15 11.38 14.27
N LEU A 192 10.82 10.36 15.08
CA LEU A 192 10.13 10.52 16.34
C LEU A 192 11.09 10.36 17.52
N PRO A 193 11.53 11.47 18.18
CA PRO A 193 12.38 11.42 19.36
C PRO A 193 11.76 10.59 20.49
N LYS A 194 12.59 9.94 21.30
CA LYS A 194 12.13 9.05 22.38
C LYS A 194 11.24 9.75 23.41
N ASP A 195 11.51 11.00 23.71
CA ASP A 195 10.75 11.85 24.63
C ASP A 195 9.34 12.25 24.11
N LYS A 196 9.12 12.13 22.80
CA LYS A 196 7.82 12.41 22.17
C LYS A 196 6.98 11.15 21.90
N ARG A 197 7.49 9.98 22.23
CA ARG A 197 6.76 8.72 22.07
C ARG A 197 5.66 8.62 23.11
N ILE A 198 4.49 8.18 22.68
CA ILE A 198 3.34 7.97 23.56
C ILE A 198 3.30 6.52 24.05
N GLN A 199 2.82 6.31 25.28
CA GLN A 199 2.57 4.95 25.75
C GLN A 199 1.37 4.34 25.03
N LEU A 200 1.53 3.10 24.55
CA LEU A 200 0.41 2.34 23.99
C LEU A 200 -0.63 2.07 25.12
N ASN A 201 -1.77 2.71 24.99
CA ASN A 201 -2.91 2.48 25.88
C ASN A 201 -4.14 2.20 25.02
N ILE A 202 -4.50 0.91 24.94
CA ILE A 202 -5.63 0.45 24.10
C ILE A 202 -6.93 1.17 24.45
N LYS A 203 -7.21 1.42 25.73
CA LYS A 203 -8.41 2.13 26.19
C LYS A 203 -8.46 3.56 25.64
N ASN A 204 -7.31 4.26 25.68
CA ASN A 204 -7.23 5.63 25.15
C ASN A 204 -7.38 5.64 23.63
N ILE A 205 -6.71 4.71 22.92
CA ILE A 205 -6.80 4.58 21.45
C ILE A 205 -8.24 4.30 21.03
N THR A 206 -8.89 3.34 21.68
CA THR A 206 -10.31 3.01 21.41
C THR A 206 -11.21 4.22 21.71
N GLY A 207 -10.96 4.94 22.80
CA GLY A 207 -11.68 6.17 23.14
C GLY A 207 -11.57 7.25 22.07
N ILE A 208 -10.37 7.44 21.48
CA ILE A 208 -10.13 8.37 20.37
C ILE A 208 -10.93 7.94 19.14
N TYR A 209 -10.87 6.68 18.74
CA TYR A 209 -11.60 6.18 17.56
C TYR A 209 -13.12 6.30 17.75
N VAL A 210 -13.63 5.93 18.92
CA VAL A 210 -15.06 6.12 19.24
C VAL A 210 -15.44 7.61 19.21
N GLY A 211 -14.58 8.50 19.70
CA GLY A 211 -14.79 9.95 19.63
C GLY A 211 -14.89 10.47 18.20
N ILE A 212 -14.00 10.00 17.32
CA ILE A 212 -14.00 10.35 15.89
C ILE A 212 -15.28 9.85 15.21
N LEU A 213 -15.69 8.60 15.48
CA LEU A 213 -16.90 8.01 14.92
C LEU A 213 -18.21 8.65 15.44
N LYS A 214 -18.19 9.37 16.56
CA LYS A 214 -19.32 10.18 17.02
C LYS A 214 -19.46 11.51 16.27
N ASN A 215 -18.41 11.95 15.56
CA ASN A 215 -18.47 13.18 14.76
C ASN A 215 -19.24 12.93 13.46
N LYS A 216 -20.46 13.47 13.38
CA LYS A 216 -21.37 13.27 12.23
C LYS A 216 -20.75 13.75 10.90
N THR A 217 -20.04 14.88 10.92
CA THR A 217 -19.37 15.42 9.72
C THR A 217 -18.27 14.48 9.24
N PHE A 218 -17.49 13.94 10.16
CA PHE A 218 -16.46 12.94 9.83
C PHE A 218 -17.08 11.68 9.21
N VAL A 219 -18.13 11.14 9.85
CA VAL A 219 -18.80 9.92 9.40
C VAL A 219 -19.44 10.12 8.03
N PHE A 220 -20.11 11.25 7.79
CA PHE A 220 -20.68 11.58 6.49
C PHE A 220 -19.60 11.62 5.40
N ASN A 221 -18.50 12.33 5.64
CA ASN A 221 -17.38 12.40 4.68
C ASN A 221 -16.72 11.02 4.46
N LEU A 222 -16.62 10.21 5.52
CA LEU A 222 -16.11 8.84 5.43
C LEU A 222 -16.99 7.98 4.50
N PHE A 223 -18.31 8.02 4.67
CA PHE A 223 -19.23 7.29 3.80
C PHE A 223 -19.19 7.79 2.36
N ALA A 224 -19.15 9.10 2.14
CA ALA A 224 -19.04 9.66 0.80
C ALA A 224 -17.76 9.19 0.10
N LEU A 225 -16.61 9.26 0.78
CA LEU A 225 -15.34 8.78 0.26
C LEU A 225 -15.35 7.27 0.01
N SER A 226 -15.91 6.50 0.95
CA SER A 226 -16.02 5.04 0.82
C SER A 226 -16.88 4.64 -0.38
N ALA A 227 -17.95 5.38 -0.68
CA ALA A 227 -18.77 5.15 -1.86
C ALA A 227 -17.98 5.36 -3.16
N VAL A 228 -17.17 6.43 -3.25
CA VAL A 228 -16.29 6.68 -4.41
C VAL A 228 -15.29 5.53 -4.59
N TYR A 229 -14.63 5.12 -3.50
CA TYR A 229 -13.68 4.01 -3.57
C TYR A 229 -14.34 2.66 -3.86
N PHE A 230 -15.58 2.46 -3.40
CA PHE A 230 -16.35 1.25 -3.74
C PHE A 230 -16.54 1.12 -5.26
N PHE A 231 -16.97 2.17 -5.93
CA PHE A 231 -17.12 2.15 -7.40
C PHE A 231 -15.77 1.98 -8.09
N LEU A 232 -14.74 2.67 -7.64
CA LEU A 232 -13.40 2.56 -8.20
C LEU A 232 -12.87 1.12 -8.11
N PHE A 233 -12.93 0.50 -6.93
CA PHE A 233 -12.41 -0.86 -6.74
C PHE A 233 -13.32 -1.94 -7.33
N ALA A 234 -14.62 -1.70 -7.48
CA ALA A 234 -15.50 -2.57 -8.25
C ALA A 234 -15.08 -2.61 -9.72
N TYR A 235 -14.78 -1.44 -10.31
CA TYR A 235 -14.22 -1.35 -11.66
C TYR A 235 -12.86 -2.03 -11.75
N ILE A 236 -11.92 -1.70 -10.86
CA ILE A 236 -10.58 -2.28 -10.84
C ILE A 236 -10.64 -3.81 -10.75
N GLY A 237 -11.43 -4.36 -9.81
CA GLY A 237 -11.52 -5.80 -9.60
C GLY A 237 -12.17 -6.55 -10.74
N GLY A 238 -13.14 -5.96 -11.45
CA GLY A 238 -13.85 -6.58 -12.57
C GLY A 238 -13.17 -6.41 -13.92
N SER A 239 -12.40 -5.35 -14.10
CA SER A 239 -11.86 -4.93 -15.39
C SER A 239 -11.01 -6.01 -16.08
N ALA A 240 -10.12 -6.66 -15.35
CA ALA A 240 -9.23 -7.67 -15.92
C ALA A 240 -10.02 -8.86 -16.54
N TYR A 241 -11.09 -9.27 -15.88
CA TYR A 241 -11.97 -10.33 -16.43
C TYR A 241 -12.66 -9.87 -17.70
N VAL A 242 -13.35 -8.73 -17.66
CA VAL A 242 -14.13 -8.20 -18.79
C VAL A 242 -13.22 -7.98 -20.00
N TYR A 243 -12.09 -7.28 -19.82
CA TYR A 243 -11.21 -6.98 -20.95
C TYR A 243 -10.53 -8.22 -21.54
N GLN A 244 -10.10 -9.17 -20.70
CA GLN A 244 -9.40 -10.35 -21.19
C GLN A 244 -10.34 -11.48 -21.61
N THR A 245 -11.46 -11.72 -20.89
CA THR A 245 -12.36 -12.84 -21.17
C THR A 245 -13.44 -12.46 -22.18
N ASP A 246 -14.09 -11.29 -22.01
CA ASP A 246 -15.21 -10.90 -22.87
C ASP A 246 -14.73 -10.20 -24.15
N TYR A 247 -13.66 -9.38 -24.06
CA TYR A 247 -13.09 -8.67 -25.21
C TYR A 247 -11.85 -9.35 -25.81
N GLY A 248 -11.32 -10.41 -25.20
CA GLY A 248 -10.22 -11.19 -25.72
C GLY A 248 -8.86 -10.49 -25.75
N LEU A 249 -8.65 -9.46 -24.92
CA LEU A 249 -7.35 -8.78 -24.83
C LEU A 249 -6.30 -9.68 -24.19
N SER A 250 -5.07 -9.62 -24.71
CA SER A 250 -3.93 -10.25 -24.03
C SER A 250 -3.60 -9.51 -22.72
N LEU A 251 -2.77 -10.13 -21.85
CA LEU A 251 -2.30 -9.51 -20.62
C LEU A 251 -1.61 -8.17 -20.89
N GLU A 252 -0.77 -8.11 -21.92
CA GLU A 252 -0.05 -6.89 -22.30
C GLU A 252 -1.03 -5.80 -22.77
N GLN A 253 -1.94 -6.16 -23.66
CA GLN A 253 -2.97 -5.24 -24.16
C GLN A 253 -3.82 -4.70 -23.02
N PHE A 254 -4.27 -5.58 -22.10
CA PHE A 254 -4.99 -5.15 -20.91
C PHE A 254 -4.17 -4.14 -20.09
N GLY A 255 -2.88 -4.43 -19.84
CA GLY A 255 -2.01 -3.55 -19.08
C GLY A 255 -1.90 -2.13 -19.64
N PHE A 256 -1.82 -2.01 -20.97
CA PHE A 256 -1.76 -0.72 -21.66
C PHE A 256 -3.11 -0.01 -21.75
N VAL A 257 -4.20 -0.74 -21.98
CA VAL A 257 -5.54 -0.16 -22.11
C VAL A 257 -6.10 0.27 -20.76
N PHE A 258 -5.78 -0.47 -19.71
CA PHE A 258 -6.23 -0.15 -18.35
C PHE A 258 -5.52 1.10 -17.78
N GLY A 259 -4.20 1.24 -17.98
CA GLY A 259 -3.41 2.40 -17.57
C GLY A 259 -3.66 3.62 -18.45
#